data_4a0b3e68ff6c7685e6849ce0e243a09a
#
_entry.id   4a0b3e68ff6c7685e6849ce0e243a09a
#
_cell.length_a   1.000
_cell.length_b   1.000
_cell.length_c   1.000
_cell.angle_alpha   90.00
_cell.angle_beta   90.00
_cell.angle_gamma   90.00
#
_symmetry.space_group_name_H-M   'P 1'
#
loop_
_entity.id
_entity.type
_entity.pdbx_description
1 polymer ?
#
loop_
_entity_poly.entity_id
_entity_poly.type
_entity_poly.pdbx_seq_one_letter_code
_entity_poly.pdbx_strand_id
1 'polypeptide(L)' 'TDNEDYESVKTYVYLKVKLLFDPPLSTAVTEAIKQMITELEWRLNFEAELNGGENQNV' A
#
# COMPACT_ATOMS: atom_id res chain seq x y z
N THR A 1 -8.40 -11.37 -5.43
CA THR A 1 -7.65 -12.35 -6.20
C THR A 1 -6.17 -12.06 -6.18
N ASP A 2 -5.37 -13.02 -6.62
CA ASP A 2 -3.92 -12.85 -6.64
C ASP A 2 -3.52 -11.67 -7.52
N ASN A 3 -4.20 -11.48 -8.64
CA ASN A 3 -3.89 -10.36 -9.53
C ASN A 3 -4.14 -9.03 -8.87
N GLU A 4 -5.22 -8.91 -8.13
CA GLU A 4 -5.55 -7.67 -7.44
C GLU A 4 -4.53 -7.37 -6.35
N ASP A 5 -4.13 -8.40 -5.61
CA ASP A 5 -3.14 -8.22 -4.56
C ASP A 5 -1.80 -7.79 -5.15
N TYR A 6 -1.42 -8.40 -6.27
CA TYR A 6 -0.17 -8.07 -6.93
C TYR A 6 -0.18 -6.62 -7.40
N GLU A 7 -1.29 -6.19 -8.01
CA GLU A 7 -1.40 -4.82 -8.49
C GLU A 7 -1.37 -3.83 -7.34
N SER A 8 -2.01 -4.17 -6.22
CA SER A 8 -1.99 -3.30 -5.05
C SER A 8 -0.57 -3.14 -4.51
N VAL A 9 0.17 -4.24 -4.44
CA VAL A 9 1.56 -4.18 -3.97
C VAL A 9 2.40 -3.34 -4.91
N LYS A 10 2.23 -3.51 -6.21
CA LYS A 10 2.99 -2.72 -7.18
C LYS A 10 2.70 -1.24 -7.02
N THR A 11 1.45 -0.89 -6.87
CA THR A 11 1.07 0.51 -6.69
C THR A 11 1.66 1.06 -5.40
N TYR A 12 1.57 0.29 -4.34
CA TYR A 12 2.11 0.71 -3.05
C TYR A 12 3.61 1.00 -3.14
N VAL A 13 4.35 0.08 -3.73
CA VAL A 13 5.79 0.24 -3.87
C VAL A 13 6.10 1.46 -4.75
N TYR A 14 5.36 1.61 -5.84
CA TYR A 14 5.57 2.74 -6.74
C TYR A 14 5.37 4.05 -6.01
N LEU A 15 4.30 4.17 -5.24
CA LEU A 15 4.01 5.41 -4.53
C LEU A 15 5.06 5.71 -3.48
N LYS A 16 5.52 4.69 -2.76
CA LYS A 16 6.56 4.88 -1.76
C LYS A 16 7.86 5.36 -2.40
N VAL A 17 8.24 4.73 -3.50
CA VAL A 17 9.46 5.10 -4.21
C VAL A 17 9.33 6.50 -4.75
N LYS A 18 8.19 6.85 -5.30
CA LYS A 18 7.99 8.19 -5.84
C LYS A 18 8.15 9.26 -4.78
N LEU A 19 7.60 9.02 -3.60
CA LEU A 19 7.75 10.00 -2.53
C LEU A 19 9.19 10.15 -2.08
N LEU A 20 9.96 9.08 -2.12
CA LEU A 20 11.35 9.12 -1.67
C LEU A 20 12.28 9.73 -2.71
N PHE A 21 12.07 9.42 -3.99
CA PHE A 21 13.02 9.81 -5.02
C PHE A 21 12.54 10.95 -5.90
N ASP A 22 11.24 11.15 -5.99
CA ASP A 22 10.69 12.18 -6.88
C ASP A 22 9.43 12.75 -6.26
N PRO A 23 9.56 13.42 -5.10
CA PRO A 23 8.38 13.96 -4.42
C PRO A 23 7.72 15.05 -5.26
N PRO A 24 6.39 15.08 -5.28
CA PRO A 24 5.68 16.13 -5.98
C PRO A 24 5.97 17.49 -5.36
N LEU A 25 5.89 18.53 -6.19
CA LEU A 25 6.08 19.88 -5.71
C LEU A 25 4.89 20.38 -4.91
N SER A 26 3.71 19.87 -5.21
CA SER A 26 2.49 20.31 -4.56
C SER A 26 2.26 19.58 -3.25
N THR A 27 2.04 20.34 -2.19
CA THR A 27 1.72 19.75 -0.90
C THR A 27 0.41 18.94 -0.97
N ALA A 28 -0.57 19.45 -1.71
CA ALA A 28 -1.83 18.75 -1.84
C ALA A 28 -1.65 17.39 -2.49
N VAL A 29 -0.82 17.32 -3.52
CA VAL A 29 -0.56 16.04 -4.18
C VAL A 29 0.20 15.11 -3.25
N THR A 30 1.17 15.64 -2.52
CA THR A 30 1.93 14.83 -1.56
C THR A 30 0.99 14.23 -0.52
N GLU A 31 0.07 15.03 0.02
CA GLU A 31 -0.86 14.53 1.02
C GLU A 31 -1.78 13.49 0.43
N ALA A 32 -2.23 13.68 -0.81
CA ALA A 32 -3.08 12.70 -1.47
C ALA A 32 -2.35 11.37 -1.64
N ILE A 33 -1.08 11.42 -2.03
CA ILE A 33 -0.29 10.20 -2.19
C ILE A 33 -0.10 9.50 -0.86
N LYS A 34 0.20 10.27 0.20
CA LYS A 34 0.35 9.69 1.52
C LYS A 34 -0.92 9.01 1.97
N GLN A 35 -2.06 9.61 1.66
CA GLN A 35 -3.35 9.04 2.02
C GLN A 35 -3.58 7.74 1.27
N MET A 36 -3.24 7.71 -0.01
CA MET A 36 -3.36 6.48 -0.79
C MET A 36 -2.46 5.38 -0.23
N ILE A 37 -1.24 5.73 0.16
CA ILE A 37 -0.32 4.77 0.75
C ILE A 37 -0.92 4.21 2.03
N THR A 38 -1.47 5.08 2.88
CA THR A 38 -2.08 4.65 4.13
C THR A 38 -3.24 3.68 3.87
N GLU A 39 -4.07 3.99 2.88
CA GLU A 39 -5.20 3.13 2.56
C GLU A 39 -4.73 1.78 2.04
N LEU A 40 -3.67 1.78 1.23
CA LEU A 40 -3.13 0.52 0.73
C LEU A 40 -2.52 -0.30 1.85
N GLU A 41 -1.83 0.36 2.79
CA GLU A 41 -1.29 -0.35 3.94
C GLU A 41 -2.40 -0.97 4.77
N TRP A 42 -3.48 -0.25 4.95
CA TRP A 42 -4.64 -0.75 5.67
C TRP A 42 -5.19 -1.99 5.00
N ARG A 43 -5.37 -1.91 3.68
CA ARG A 43 -5.94 -3.02 2.93
C ARG A 43 -5.03 -4.24 2.96
N LEU A 44 -3.74 -4.02 2.76
CA LEU A 44 -2.79 -5.13 2.74
C LEU A 44 -2.69 -5.78 4.11
N ASN A 45 -2.69 -4.98 5.18
CA ASN A 45 -2.66 -5.51 6.53
C ASN A 45 -3.92 -6.30 6.83
N PHE A 46 -5.06 -5.78 6.40
CA PHE A 46 -6.32 -6.47 6.64
C PHE A 46 -6.35 -7.82 5.95
N GLU A 47 -5.91 -7.86 4.70
CA GLU A 47 -5.86 -9.11 3.96
C GLU A 47 -4.87 -10.08 4.57
N ALA A 48 -3.74 -9.57 5.03
CA ALA A 48 -2.74 -10.41 5.67
C ALA A 48 -3.30 -11.04 6.94
N GLU A 49 -4.07 -10.28 7.71
CA GLU A 49 -4.68 -10.83 8.91
C GLU A 49 -5.71 -11.89 8.57
N LEU A 50 -6.51 -11.65 7.55
CA LEU A 50 -7.52 -12.63 7.17
C LEU A 50 -6.89 -13.93 6.70
N ASN A 51 -5.83 -13.83 5.92
CA ASN A 51 -5.21 -15.01 5.34
C ASN A 51 -4.12 -15.59 6.23
N GLY A 52 -3.37 -14.73 6.88
CA GLY A 52 -2.23 -15.16 7.68
C GLY A 52 -2.58 -15.54 9.09
N GLY A 53 -3.69 -15.01 9.60
CA GLY A 53 -4.09 -15.30 10.97
C GLY A 53 -4.26 -16.78 11.23
N GLU A 54 -4.82 -17.48 10.27
CA GLU A 54 -5.02 -18.90 10.42
C GLU A 54 -3.70 -19.64 10.45
N ASN A 55 -2.76 -19.18 9.65
CA ASN A 55 -1.46 -19.84 9.57
C ASN A 55 -0.64 -19.57 10.82
N GLN A 56 -0.80 -18.41 11.40
CA GLN A 56 -0.03 -18.03 12.57
C GLN A 56 -0.42 -18.78 13.81
N ASN A 57 -1.61 -19.31 13.83
CA ASN A 57 -2.09 -20.05 14.98
C ASN A 57 -1.52 -21.47 15.05
N VAL A 58 -0.83 -21.86 14.05
CA VAL A 58 -0.24 -23.17 14.01
C VAL A 58 0.90 -23.30 15.00
#